data_ccf539ef5a7ff304f139207b49bf1435
#
_entry.id   ccf539ef5a7ff304f139207b49bf1435
#
_cell.length_a   1.000
_cell.length_b   1.000
_cell.length_c   1.000
_cell.angle_alpha   90.00
_cell.angle_beta   90.00
_cell.angle_gamma   90.00
#
_symmetry.space_group_name_H-M   'P 1'
#
loop_
_entity.id
_entity.type
_entity.pdbx_description
1 polymer ?
#
loop_
_entity_poly.entity_id
_entity_poly.type
_entity_poly.pdbx_seq_one_letter_code
_entity_poly.pdbx_strand_id
1 'polypeptide(L)'
;MLARAHSGALIGVDAVLVEVEVDMSIGLPYFNVVGLPEGAVKESKVRVISALRNAGYELPQKRITVNLAPADIRKEGAAFELPIALAALEAGGKLDENALAPWVMGGELSLDGVVKPIRGVLPLAIAARDNGFAGVLVPAANAAEAALVDRIQVYPVNRLGEAVAHVTGESPIAPYPRELAQEERPPVEMDMSEVRAQGEIKAALELAAAGGHNALLCGPPGSGKTMLARRLPGLLPLMSFDEALEVTKIYSVSGLLSGPRPLLTERPFRAPHHTVSDAGLIGGGPLGRPGELSLAHRGVLFLDEFPEFRRNVLEVLRQPLEDGMVHIARANHHVSYPAQVMLVAAMNACPCGRLGVPGARCICTRHRVLEYHARVSGPLLDRIDITVLTRRVEGYRLAASARPETPSAYY
;
A
#
# COMPACT_ATOMS: atom_id res chain seq x y z
N MET A 1 -23.77 31.37 7.64
CA MET A 1 -24.19 30.61 6.45
C MET A 1 -23.44 29.27 6.51
N LEU A 2 -24.14 28.17 6.37
CA LEU A 2 -23.59 26.82 6.44
C LEU A 2 -23.34 26.29 5.02
N ALA A 3 -22.12 25.82 4.74
CA ALA A 3 -21.77 25.15 3.50
C ALA A 3 -21.33 23.72 3.79
N ARG A 4 -21.47 22.82 2.81
CA ARG A 4 -21.12 21.41 2.91
C ARG A 4 -20.30 20.96 1.72
N ALA A 5 -19.19 20.28 2.02
CA ALA A 5 -18.35 19.61 1.05
C ALA A 5 -18.12 18.15 1.48
N HIS A 6 -17.71 17.29 0.57
CA HIS A 6 -17.45 15.89 0.87
C HIS A 6 -15.99 15.53 0.63
N SER A 7 -15.46 14.73 1.54
CA SER A 7 -14.10 14.18 1.49
C SER A 7 -14.12 12.74 2.02
N GLY A 8 -12.95 12.16 2.34
CA GLY A 8 -12.88 10.84 2.96
C GLY A 8 -11.78 10.70 3.97
N ALA A 9 -12.04 9.87 4.98
CA ALA A 9 -11.06 9.40 5.94
C ALA A 9 -10.68 7.95 5.65
N LEU A 10 -9.39 7.62 5.70
CA LEU A 10 -8.91 6.27 5.49
C LEU A 10 -9.10 5.41 6.74
N ILE A 11 -9.67 4.21 6.56
CA ILE A 11 -9.78 3.18 7.58
C ILE A 11 -9.27 1.87 6.96
N GLY A 12 -8.06 1.48 7.30
CA GLY A 12 -7.40 0.35 6.64
C GLY A 12 -7.11 0.63 5.18
N VAL A 13 -7.64 -0.21 4.31
CA VAL A 13 -7.53 -0.07 2.85
C VAL A 13 -8.69 0.70 2.23
N ASP A 14 -9.72 1.04 3.00
CA ASP A 14 -10.93 1.68 2.52
C ASP A 14 -11.00 3.15 2.95
N ALA A 15 -11.89 3.90 2.29
CA ALA A 15 -12.22 5.26 2.69
C ALA A 15 -13.69 5.34 3.13
N VAL A 16 -13.92 6.06 4.22
CA VAL A 16 -15.26 6.42 4.68
C VAL A 16 -15.50 7.89 4.36
N LEU A 17 -16.65 8.20 3.78
CA LEU A 17 -16.98 9.58 3.45
C LEU A 17 -17.08 10.44 4.71
N VAL A 18 -16.56 11.63 4.60
CA VAL A 18 -16.55 12.67 5.64
C VAL A 18 -17.24 13.90 5.06
N GLU A 19 -18.32 14.33 5.72
CA GLU A 19 -18.95 15.61 5.43
C GLU A 19 -18.15 16.72 6.12
N VAL A 20 -17.74 17.71 5.34
CA VAL A 20 -17.01 18.89 5.78
C VAL A 20 -18.01 20.04 5.84
N GLU A 21 -18.49 20.35 7.02
CA GLU A 21 -19.42 21.46 7.25
C GLU A 21 -18.65 22.71 7.67
N VAL A 22 -18.90 23.83 7.03
CA VAL A 22 -18.30 25.11 7.38
C VAL A 22 -19.40 26.12 7.70
N ASP A 23 -19.45 26.56 8.97
CA ASP A 23 -20.33 27.63 9.41
C ASP A 23 -19.56 28.95 9.59
N MET A 24 -20.12 30.02 9.03
CA MET A 24 -19.65 31.37 9.22
C MET A 24 -20.68 32.20 9.98
N SER A 25 -20.36 32.56 11.22
CA SER A 25 -21.19 33.38 12.12
C SER A 25 -20.54 34.71 12.46
N ILE A 26 -21.37 35.66 12.88
CA ILE A 26 -20.92 36.99 13.35
C ILE A 26 -20.17 36.81 14.68
N GLY A 27 -18.98 37.41 14.80
CA GLY A 27 -18.15 37.35 16.01
C GLY A 27 -16.72 37.75 15.73
N LEU A 28 -15.89 37.66 16.77
CA LEU A 28 -14.45 37.88 16.63
C LEU A 28 -13.86 36.85 15.66
N PRO A 29 -12.95 37.26 14.76
CA PRO A 29 -12.32 36.38 13.80
C PRO A 29 -11.66 35.18 14.49
N TYR A 30 -12.20 34.01 14.25
CA TYR A 30 -11.71 32.77 14.83
C TYR A 30 -11.94 31.62 13.85
N PHE A 31 -10.95 30.75 13.69
CA PHE A 31 -11.07 29.56 12.85
C PHE A 31 -10.83 28.33 13.72
N ASN A 32 -11.81 27.48 13.82
CA ASN A 32 -11.76 26.24 14.62
C ASN A 32 -12.18 25.03 13.79
N VAL A 33 -11.52 23.88 14.06
CA VAL A 33 -11.87 22.59 13.44
C VAL A 33 -12.25 21.62 14.55
N VAL A 34 -13.44 21.00 14.39
CA VAL A 34 -14.00 20.01 15.32
C VAL A 34 -14.32 18.70 14.58
N GLY A 35 -14.68 17.63 15.28
CA GLY A 35 -14.98 16.33 14.69
C GLY A 35 -13.77 15.38 14.69
N LEU A 36 -13.05 15.31 15.81
CA LEU A 36 -11.85 14.51 16.01
C LEU A 36 -10.72 14.75 14.98
N PRO A 37 -10.33 16.01 14.71
CA PRO A 37 -9.20 16.30 13.85
C PRO A 37 -7.88 15.92 14.57
N GLU A 38 -6.98 15.21 13.89
CA GLU A 38 -5.62 14.97 14.39
C GLU A 38 -4.62 16.04 13.91
N GLY A 39 -3.37 16.01 14.41
CA GLY A 39 -2.33 17.02 14.26
C GLY A 39 -2.35 17.80 12.95
N ALA A 40 -2.14 17.14 11.80
CA ALA A 40 -2.10 17.79 10.48
C ALA A 40 -3.41 18.52 10.12
N VAL A 41 -4.57 17.96 10.50
CA VAL A 41 -5.88 18.60 10.25
C VAL A 41 -6.07 19.83 11.14
N LYS A 42 -5.57 19.82 12.38
CA LYS A 42 -5.59 21.02 13.25
C LYS A 42 -4.70 22.14 12.72
N GLU A 43 -3.58 21.78 12.11
CA GLU A 43 -2.65 22.73 11.50
C GLU A 43 -3.13 23.27 10.14
N SER A 44 -4.09 22.60 9.49
CA SER A 44 -4.62 22.99 8.18
C SER A 44 -5.11 24.43 8.11
N LYS A 45 -5.59 24.98 9.23
CA LYS A 45 -6.03 26.38 9.36
C LYS A 45 -5.07 27.37 8.70
N VAL A 46 -3.77 27.27 9.02
CA VAL A 46 -2.75 28.23 8.53
C VAL A 46 -2.59 28.06 7.02
N ARG A 47 -2.54 26.82 6.54
CA ARG A 47 -2.35 26.54 5.12
C ARG A 47 -3.57 26.95 4.30
N VAL A 48 -4.77 26.61 4.75
CA VAL A 48 -6.05 26.99 4.07
C VAL A 48 -6.17 28.50 3.96
N ILE A 49 -5.99 29.25 5.07
CA ILE A 49 -6.13 30.71 5.06
C ILE A 49 -5.06 31.35 4.14
N SER A 50 -3.83 30.87 4.19
CA SER A 50 -2.75 31.40 3.34
C SER A 50 -2.97 31.07 1.86
N ALA A 51 -3.37 29.83 1.55
CA ALA A 51 -3.68 29.40 0.19
C ALA A 51 -4.83 30.21 -0.43
N LEU A 52 -5.91 30.43 0.33
CA LEU A 52 -7.02 31.27 -0.11
C LEU A 52 -6.58 32.69 -0.42
N ARG A 53 -5.85 33.33 0.52
CA ARG A 53 -5.36 34.70 0.35
C ARG A 53 -4.43 34.82 -0.87
N ASN A 54 -3.49 33.89 -1.04
CA ASN A 54 -2.53 33.92 -2.13
C ASN A 54 -3.17 33.54 -3.49
N ALA A 55 -4.31 32.85 -3.47
CA ALA A 55 -5.14 32.63 -4.65
C ALA A 55 -6.11 33.79 -4.97
N GLY A 56 -6.05 34.90 -4.19
CA GLY A 56 -6.88 36.08 -4.41
C GLY A 56 -8.25 36.04 -3.75
N TYR A 57 -8.50 35.08 -2.87
CA TYR A 57 -9.77 34.96 -2.16
C TYR A 57 -9.62 35.42 -0.70
N GLU A 58 -10.28 36.53 -0.38
CA GLU A 58 -10.33 37.00 1.00
C GLU A 58 -11.55 36.43 1.71
N LEU A 59 -11.32 35.78 2.84
CA LEU A 59 -12.41 35.36 3.74
C LEU A 59 -12.90 36.54 4.58
N PRO A 60 -14.20 36.64 4.84
CA PRO A 60 -14.74 37.68 5.70
C PRO A 60 -14.20 37.51 7.14
N GLN A 61 -14.02 38.66 7.84
CA GLN A 61 -13.59 38.70 9.24
C GLN A 61 -14.72 38.22 10.17
N LYS A 62 -15.01 36.94 10.15
CA LYS A 62 -16.08 36.27 10.91
C LYS A 62 -15.54 35.09 11.70
N ARG A 63 -16.35 34.56 12.59
CA ARG A 63 -16.06 33.27 13.23
C ARG A 63 -16.36 32.14 12.25
N ILE A 64 -15.34 31.32 11.98
CA ILE A 64 -15.42 30.15 11.08
C ILE A 64 -15.28 28.90 11.93
N THR A 65 -16.27 28.02 11.86
CA THR A 65 -16.22 26.71 12.49
C THR A 65 -16.32 25.64 11.40
N VAL A 66 -15.33 24.76 11.37
CA VAL A 66 -15.30 23.60 10.48
C VAL A 66 -15.65 22.37 11.31
N ASN A 67 -16.67 21.63 10.94
CA ASN A 67 -17.02 20.35 11.53
C ASN A 67 -16.79 19.23 10.54
N LEU A 68 -16.09 18.17 10.97
CA LEU A 68 -15.82 16.98 10.16
C LEU A 68 -16.67 15.82 10.68
N ALA A 69 -17.78 15.56 10.01
CA ALA A 69 -18.71 14.50 10.38
C ALA A 69 -18.45 13.18 9.62
N PRO A 70 -18.62 12.00 10.25
CA PRO A 70 -19.07 11.76 11.61
C PRO A 70 -17.96 11.94 12.66
N ALA A 71 -18.33 12.28 13.90
CA ALA A 71 -17.38 12.63 14.96
C ALA A 71 -16.70 11.40 15.63
N ASP A 72 -17.13 10.20 15.36
CA ASP A 72 -16.58 8.94 15.88
C ASP A 72 -15.35 8.44 15.09
N ILE A 73 -15.13 8.96 13.89
CA ILE A 73 -13.99 8.62 13.03
C ILE A 73 -12.89 9.68 13.19
N ARG A 74 -11.66 9.25 13.39
CA ARG A 74 -10.50 10.13 13.38
C ARG A 74 -10.17 10.60 11.98
N LYS A 75 -9.87 11.87 11.83
CA LYS A 75 -9.46 12.48 10.56
C LYS A 75 -7.99 12.80 10.61
N GLU A 76 -7.23 12.09 9.80
CA GLU A 76 -5.78 12.20 9.72
C GLU A 76 -5.35 12.73 8.34
N GLY A 77 -4.15 13.32 8.31
CA GLY A 77 -3.55 13.82 7.08
C GLY A 77 -4.09 15.16 6.59
N ALA A 78 -3.59 15.62 5.46
CA ALA A 78 -3.89 16.94 4.90
C ALA A 78 -4.95 16.90 3.77
N ALA A 79 -5.59 15.74 3.54
CA ALA A 79 -6.56 15.55 2.45
C ALA A 79 -7.79 16.50 2.53
N PHE A 80 -8.08 16.97 3.73
CA PHE A 80 -9.25 17.83 4.00
C PHE A 80 -9.04 19.30 3.66
N GLU A 81 -7.82 19.73 3.29
CA GLU A 81 -7.53 21.17 3.12
C GLU A 81 -8.24 21.77 1.90
N LEU A 82 -8.24 21.05 0.78
CA LEU A 82 -8.98 21.49 -0.42
C LEU A 82 -10.49 21.58 -0.16
N PRO A 83 -11.20 20.56 0.36
CA PRO A 83 -12.62 20.66 0.65
C PRO A 83 -12.95 21.71 1.72
N ILE A 84 -12.12 21.91 2.75
CA ILE A 84 -12.30 22.99 3.74
C ILE A 84 -12.19 24.36 3.08
N ALA A 85 -11.22 24.57 2.18
CA ALA A 85 -11.05 25.83 1.48
C ALA A 85 -12.26 26.17 0.59
N LEU A 86 -12.75 25.21 -0.19
CA LEU A 86 -13.91 25.40 -1.06
C LEU A 86 -15.19 25.62 -0.26
N ALA A 87 -15.44 24.83 0.80
CA ALA A 87 -16.59 25.04 1.68
C ALA A 87 -16.52 26.39 2.40
N ALA A 88 -15.35 26.89 2.76
CA ALA A 88 -15.19 28.22 3.32
C ALA A 88 -15.53 29.33 2.31
N LEU A 89 -15.22 29.14 1.01
CA LEU A 89 -15.62 30.05 -0.04
C LEU A 89 -17.14 30.06 -0.26
N GLU A 90 -17.78 28.89 -0.26
CA GLU A 90 -19.24 28.77 -0.36
C GLU A 90 -19.94 29.42 0.83
N ALA A 91 -19.52 29.13 2.07
CA ALA A 91 -20.04 29.76 3.28
C ALA A 91 -19.77 31.28 3.32
N GLY A 92 -18.75 31.75 2.64
CA GLY A 92 -18.43 33.18 2.46
C GLY A 92 -19.22 33.87 1.33
N GLY A 93 -20.04 33.13 0.61
CA GLY A 93 -20.83 33.67 -0.53
C GLY A 93 -20.01 33.96 -1.78
N LYS A 94 -18.86 33.25 -1.95
CA LYS A 94 -18.00 33.34 -3.14
C LYS A 94 -18.30 32.23 -4.15
N LEU A 95 -18.98 31.19 -3.73
CA LEU A 95 -19.53 30.12 -4.58
C LEU A 95 -21.04 30.07 -4.38
N ASP A 96 -21.74 29.55 -5.37
CA ASP A 96 -23.18 29.35 -5.31
C ASP A 96 -23.54 28.28 -4.28
N GLU A 97 -24.72 28.36 -3.70
CA GLU A 97 -25.20 27.38 -2.73
C GLU A 97 -25.31 25.99 -3.35
N ASN A 98 -24.77 24.98 -2.67
CA ASN A 98 -24.68 23.59 -3.12
C ASN A 98 -23.78 23.35 -4.37
N ALA A 99 -22.92 24.27 -4.75
CA ALA A 99 -21.97 24.07 -5.86
C ALA A 99 -21.03 22.88 -5.62
N LEU A 100 -20.79 22.53 -4.35
CA LEU A 100 -19.89 21.45 -3.95
C LEU A 100 -20.60 20.09 -3.79
N ALA A 101 -21.94 20.06 -3.79
CA ALA A 101 -22.70 18.84 -3.53
C ALA A 101 -22.42 17.65 -4.47
N PRO A 102 -22.14 17.81 -5.78
CA PRO A 102 -21.87 16.69 -6.67
C PRO A 102 -20.49 16.02 -6.48
N TRP A 103 -19.59 16.63 -5.70
CA TRP A 103 -18.17 16.31 -5.71
C TRP A 103 -17.67 15.72 -4.39
N VAL A 104 -16.86 14.68 -4.47
CA VAL A 104 -15.96 14.30 -3.37
C VAL A 104 -14.56 14.85 -3.67
N MET A 105 -13.94 15.46 -2.68
CA MET A 105 -12.71 16.21 -2.87
C MET A 105 -11.63 15.79 -1.91
N GLY A 106 -10.39 15.77 -2.38
CA GLY A 106 -9.25 15.55 -1.53
C GLY A 106 -8.01 16.26 -2.08
N GLY A 107 -7.24 16.89 -1.19
CA GLY A 107 -5.99 17.55 -1.59
C GLY A 107 -5.34 18.31 -0.44
N GLU A 108 -4.03 18.25 -0.36
CA GLU A 108 -3.24 19.09 0.53
C GLU A 108 -2.93 20.43 -0.15
N LEU A 109 -3.02 21.53 0.56
CA LEU A 109 -2.74 22.86 0.04
C LEU A 109 -1.38 23.35 0.49
N SER A 110 -0.55 23.80 -0.45
CA SER A 110 0.59 24.67 -0.12
C SER A 110 0.14 26.09 0.15
N LEU A 111 0.98 26.89 0.77
CA LEU A 111 0.67 28.27 1.13
C LEU A 111 0.34 29.15 -0.09
N ASP A 112 0.87 28.81 -1.26
CA ASP A 112 0.64 29.51 -2.55
C ASP A 112 -0.55 28.94 -3.34
N GLY A 113 -1.34 28.02 -2.75
CA GLY A 113 -2.53 27.44 -3.35
C GLY A 113 -2.31 26.31 -4.34
N VAL A 114 -1.10 25.73 -4.42
CA VAL A 114 -0.87 24.49 -5.16
C VAL A 114 -1.49 23.31 -4.42
N VAL A 115 -2.19 22.44 -5.15
CA VAL A 115 -2.78 21.21 -4.63
C VAL A 115 -1.76 20.07 -4.72
N LYS A 116 -1.32 19.57 -3.58
CA LYS A 116 -0.30 18.52 -3.46
C LYS A 116 -0.90 17.13 -3.38
N PRO A 117 -0.15 16.10 -3.80
CA PRO A 117 -0.60 14.71 -3.73
C PRO A 117 -0.98 14.27 -2.31
N ILE A 118 -1.97 13.41 -2.24
CA ILE A 118 -2.44 12.78 -1.00
C ILE A 118 -2.39 11.25 -1.14
N ARG A 119 -2.53 10.55 -0.01
CA ARG A 119 -2.61 9.09 0.03
C ARG A 119 -4.05 8.64 -0.06
N GLY A 120 -4.27 7.42 -0.58
CA GLY A 120 -5.58 6.79 -0.54
C GLY A 120 -6.61 7.43 -1.47
N VAL A 121 -6.19 7.97 -2.59
CA VAL A 121 -7.12 8.54 -3.58
C VAL A 121 -7.92 7.44 -4.26
N LEU A 122 -7.35 6.27 -4.48
CA LEU A 122 -8.08 5.12 -5.04
C LEU A 122 -9.27 4.70 -4.16
N PRO A 123 -9.12 4.41 -2.85
CA PRO A 123 -10.26 4.14 -1.98
C PRO A 123 -11.23 5.33 -1.85
N LEU A 124 -10.74 6.57 -1.92
CA LEU A 124 -11.61 7.76 -1.94
C LEU A 124 -12.52 7.77 -3.16
N ALA A 125 -11.98 7.49 -4.34
CA ALA A 125 -12.75 7.43 -5.59
C ALA A 125 -13.75 6.27 -5.58
N ILE A 126 -13.40 5.11 -5.01
CA ILE A 126 -14.31 3.98 -4.81
C ILE A 126 -15.47 4.39 -3.89
N ALA A 127 -15.17 5.00 -2.75
CA ALA A 127 -16.21 5.48 -1.82
C ALA A 127 -17.13 6.52 -2.46
N ALA A 128 -16.61 7.43 -3.27
CA ALA A 128 -17.39 8.41 -4.01
C ALA A 128 -18.36 7.75 -5.01
N ARG A 129 -17.87 6.79 -5.80
CA ARG A 129 -18.68 6.00 -6.73
C ARG A 129 -19.82 5.25 -6.02
N ASP A 130 -19.49 4.55 -4.95
CA ASP A 130 -20.44 3.68 -4.23
C ASP A 130 -21.54 4.48 -3.51
N ASN A 131 -21.29 5.78 -3.26
CA ASN A 131 -22.27 6.70 -2.71
C ASN A 131 -22.94 7.60 -3.77
N GLY A 132 -22.72 7.34 -5.07
CA GLY A 132 -23.46 7.98 -6.16
C GLY A 132 -23.06 9.43 -6.48
N PHE A 133 -21.85 9.85 -6.12
CA PHE A 133 -21.32 11.16 -6.49
C PHE A 133 -21.02 11.25 -8.00
N ALA A 134 -21.11 12.44 -8.55
CA ALA A 134 -20.86 12.68 -9.97
C ALA A 134 -19.36 12.57 -10.32
N GLY A 135 -18.50 12.99 -9.39
CA GLY A 135 -17.07 12.94 -9.63
C GLY A 135 -16.22 13.23 -8.40
N VAL A 136 -14.92 13.10 -8.62
CA VAL A 136 -13.89 13.41 -7.61
C VAL A 136 -12.96 14.51 -8.12
N LEU A 137 -12.69 15.52 -7.27
CA LEU A 137 -11.66 16.52 -7.48
C LEU A 137 -10.43 16.12 -6.67
N VAL A 138 -9.36 15.77 -7.35
CA VAL A 138 -8.15 15.23 -6.73
C VAL A 138 -6.91 15.91 -7.29
N PRO A 139 -5.77 15.88 -6.58
CA PRO A 139 -4.51 16.39 -7.11
C PRO A 139 -4.18 15.75 -8.47
N ALA A 140 -3.71 16.53 -9.43
CA ALA A 140 -3.39 16.02 -10.76
C ALA A 140 -2.41 14.83 -10.74
N ALA A 141 -1.49 14.81 -9.78
CA ALA A 141 -0.57 13.71 -9.57
C ALA A 141 -1.25 12.39 -9.14
N ASN A 142 -2.47 12.45 -8.59
CA ASN A 142 -3.25 11.28 -8.19
C ASN A 142 -4.36 10.92 -9.20
N ALA A 143 -4.55 11.72 -10.25
CA ALA A 143 -5.69 11.54 -11.16
C ALA A 143 -5.69 10.18 -11.86
N ALA A 144 -4.52 9.70 -12.28
CA ALA A 144 -4.38 8.39 -12.91
C ALA A 144 -4.80 7.25 -11.95
N GLU A 145 -4.47 7.36 -10.67
CA GLU A 145 -4.87 6.43 -9.62
C GLU A 145 -6.38 6.40 -9.42
N ALA A 146 -7.01 7.58 -9.31
CA ALA A 146 -8.47 7.69 -9.19
C ALA A 146 -9.20 7.14 -10.42
N ALA A 147 -8.64 7.35 -11.61
CA ALA A 147 -9.23 6.94 -12.89
C ALA A 147 -9.26 5.42 -13.12
N LEU A 148 -8.63 4.61 -12.25
CA LEU A 148 -8.81 3.15 -12.23
C LEU A 148 -10.25 2.76 -11.89
N VAL A 149 -10.96 3.61 -11.14
CA VAL A 149 -12.33 3.35 -10.73
C VAL A 149 -13.29 3.66 -11.89
N ASP A 150 -14.17 2.71 -12.17
CA ASP A 150 -15.23 2.90 -13.17
C ASP A 150 -16.39 3.76 -12.65
N ARG A 151 -17.22 4.26 -13.58
CA ARG A 151 -18.48 4.98 -13.28
C ARG A 151 -18.34 6.20 -12.38
N ILE A 152 -17.18 6.83 -12.33
CA ILE A 152 -16.96 8.10 -11.65
C ILE A 152 -16.06 8.98 -12.52
N GLN A 153 -16.35 10.27 -12.57
CA GLN A 153 -15.53 11.24 -13.28
C GLN A 153 -14.39 11.74 -12.38
N VAL A 154 -13.20 11.84 -12.91
CA VAL A 154 -12.00 12.28 -12.17
C VAL A 154 -11.54 13.62 -12.74
N TYR A 155 -11.46 14.63 -11.90
CA TYR A 155 -11.05 15.98 -12.29
C TYR A 155 -9.70 16.31 -11.63
N PRO A 156 -8.63 16.40 -12.45
CA PRO A 156 -7.27 16.69 -11.96
C PRO A 156 -7.15 18.18 -11.61
N VAL A 157 -6.74 18.48 -10.39
CA VAL A 157 -6.57 19.84 -9.89
C VAL A 157 -5.10 20.09 -9.54
N ASN A 158 -4.51 21.16 -10.08
CA ASN A 158 -3.16 21.59 -9.72
C ASN A 158 -3.15 22.75 -8.71
N ARG A 159 -4.15 23.64 -8.82
CA ARG A 159 -4.24 24.83 -7.98
C ARG A 159 -5.66 25.05 -7.47
N LEU A 160 -5.77 25.67 -6.30
CA LEU A 160 -7.06 26.02 -5.70
C LEU A 160 -7.95 26.83 -6.64
N GLY A 161 -7.39 27.79 -7.38
CA GLY A 161 -8.13 28.59 -8.35
C GLY A 161 -8.75 27.77 -9.49
N GLU A 162 -8.08 26.70 -9.94
CA GLU A 162 -8.64 25.78 -10.94
C GLU A 162 -9.87 25.02 -10.38
N ALA A 163 -9.79 24.57 -9.13
CA ALA A 163 -10.93 23.93 -8.47
C ALA A 163 -12.12 24.90 -8.35
N VAL A 164 -11.88 26.15 -7.97
CA VAL A 164 -12.93 27.17 -7.90
C VAL A 164 -13.54 27.40 -9.28
N ALA A 165 -12.74 27.66 -10.32
CA ALA A 165 -13.21 27.88 -11.67
C ALA A 165 -13.99 26.69 -12.25
N HIS A 166 -13.62 25.47 -11.86
CA HIS A 166 -14.37 24.26 -12.24
C HIS A 166 -15.77 24.19 -11.59
N VAL A 167 -15.83 24.36 -10.26
CA VAL A 167 -17.12 24.26 -9.53
C VAL A 167 -18.07 25.41 -9.81
N THR A 168 -17.56 26.58 -10.22
CA THR A 168 -18.36 27.70 -10.68
C THR A 168 -18.81 27.58 -12.15
N GLY A 169 -18.22 26.60 -12.89
CA GLY A 169 -18.47 26.48 -14.34
C GLY A 169 -17.79 27.54 -15.19
N GLU A 170 -16.92 28.40 -14.60
CA GLU A 170 -16.22 29.47 -15.28
C GLU A 170 -15.13 28.91 -16.22
N SER A 171 -14.43 27.87 -15.79
CA SER A 171 -13.45 27.13 -16.59
C SER A 171 -13.49 25.64 -16.20
N PRO A 172 -14.40 24.84 -16.81
CA PRO A 172 -14.52 23.43 -16.51
C PRO A 172 -13.24 22.65 -16.85
N ILE A 173 -12.75 21.85 -15.91
CA ILE A 173 -11.63 20.92 -16.12
C ILE A 173 -12.14 19.73 -16.92
N ALA A 174 -11.39 19.31 -17.95
CA ALA A 174 -11.70 18.08 -18.67
C ALA A 174 -11.50 16.86 -17.75
N PRO A 175 -12.43 15.90 -17.75
CA PRO A 175 -12.25 14.67 -16.99
C PRO A 175 -10.97 13.95 -17.41
N TYR A 176 -10.25 13.37 -16.45
CA TYR A 176 -9.09 12.56 -16.74
C TYR A 176 -9.51 11.29 -17.49
N PRO A 177 -8.87 10.96 -18.62
CA PRO A 177 -9.25 9.79 -19.40
C PRO A 177 -9.00 8.51 -18.61
N ARG A 178 -9.95 7.58 -18.63
CA ARG A 178 -9.75 6.26 -18.07
C ARG A 178 -8.98 5.42 -19.08
N GLU A 179 -7.70 5.27 -18.86
CA GLU A 179 -6.88 4.31 -19.59
C GLU A 179 -6.95 2.97 -18.86
N LEU A 180 -7.71 2.01 -19.40
CA LEU A 180 -7.61 0.62 -18.96
C LEU A 180 -6.21 0.16 -19.32
N ALA A 181 -5.43 -0.24 -18.33
CA ALA A 181 -4.17 -0.91 -18.58
C ALA A 181 -4.47 -2.12 -19.51
N GLN A 182 -3.88 -2.11 -20.69
CA GLN A 182 -3.93 -3.30 -21.54
C GLN A 182 -3.30 -4.43 -20.73
N GLU A 183 -3.83 -5.66 -20.88
CA GLU A 183 -3.32 -6.88 -20.25
C GLU A 183 -1.92 -7.26 -20.84
N GLU A 184 -1.05 -6.26 -20.98
CA GLU A 184 0.33 -6.53 -21.34
C GLU A 184 1.00 -7.18 -20.13
N ARG A 185 1.52 -8.38 -20.34
CA ARG A 185 2.39 -9.01 -19.34
C ARG A 185 3.51 -8.04 -18.99
N PRO A 186 3.67 -7.67 -17.72
CA PRO A 186 4.83 -6.86 -17.34
C PRO A 186 6.10 -7.63 -17.73
N PRO A 187 7.13 -6.94 -18.19
CA PRO A 187 8.40 -7.59 -18.51
C PRO A 187 8.92 -8.28 -17.25
N VAL A 188 9.13 -9.59 -17.32
CA VAL A 188 9.70 -10.36 -16.22
C VAL A 188 11.17 -9.96 -16.09
N GLU A 189 11.48 -9.09 -15.14
CA GLU A 189 12.87 -8.63 -14.93
C GLU A 189 13.82 -9.77 -14.55
N MET A 190 13.32 -10.82 -13.89
CA MET A 190 14.09 -11.97 -13.41
C MET A 190 13.36 -13.27 -13.73
N ASP A 191 13.76 -13.95 -14.79
CA ASP A 191 13.14 -15.21 -15.20
C ASP A 191 13.85 -16.42 -14.57
N MET A 192 13.06 -17.46 -14.21
CA MET A 192 13.57 -18.72 -13.66
C MET A 192 14.41 -19.50 -14.69
N SER A 193 14.23 -19.27 -15.99
CA SER A 193 15.06 -19.85 -17.06
C SER A 193 16.52 -19.44 -17.00
N GLU A 194 16.83 -18.26 -16.40
CA GLU A 194 18.21 -17.80 -16.18
C GLU A 194 18.95 -18.64 -15.11
N VAL A 195 18.22 -19.34 -14.25
CA VAL A 195 18.80 -20.19 -13.21
C VAL A 195 19.32 -21.47 -13.85
N ARG A 196 20.62 -21.68 -13.76
CA ARG A 196 21.30 -22.85 -14.32
C ARG A 196 21.47 -23.95 -13.26
N ALA A 197 21.39 -25.18 -13.71
CA ALA A 197 21.63 -26.38 -12.90
C ALA A 197 20.86 -26.32 -11.59
N GLN A 198 19.80 -26.69 -11.29
CA GLN A 198 18.98 -26.78 -10.07
C GLN A 198 17.56 -27.27 -10.43
N GLY A 199 17.43 -28.21 -11.38
CA GLY A 199 16.15 -28.66 -11.90
C GLY A 199 15.17 -29.13 -10.81
N GLU A 200 15.65 -29.87 -9.79
CA GLU A 200 14.81 -30.33 -8.68
C GLU A 200 14.23 -29.15 -7.86
N ILE A 201 15.05 -28.09 -7.68
CA ILE A 201 14.63 -26.93 -6.91
C ILE A 201 13.64 -26.09 -7.73
N LYS A 202 13.92 -25.92 -9.01
CA LYS A 202 12.99 -25.23 -9.92
C LYS A 202 11.62 -25.92 -9.93
N ALA A 203 11.60 -27.26 -10.14
CA ALA A 203 10.35 -28.01 -10.15
C ALA A 203 9.58 -27.90 -8.82
N ALA A 204 10.27 -27.90 -7.67
CA ALA A 204 9.63 -27.69 -6.38
C ALA A 204 9.05 -26.28 -6.21
N LEU A 205 9.75 -25.26 -6.72
CA LEU A 205 9.27 -23.87 -6.67
C LEU A 205 8.12 -23.62 -7.67
N GLU A 206 8.15 -24.27 -8.84
CA GLU A 206 7.04 -24.28 -9.80
C GLU A 206 5.79 -24.88 -9.18
N LEU A 207 5.94 -26.04 -8.51
CA LEU A 207 4.84 -26.67 -7.79
C LEU A 207 4.31 -25.77 -6.66
N ALA A 208 5.22 -25.14 -5.90
CA ALA A 208 4.85 -24.20 -4.87
C ALA A 208 4.09 -22.98 -5.41
N ALA A 209 4.55 -22.42 -6.53
CA ALA A 209 3.90 -21.28 -7.19
C ALA A 209 2.53 -21.65 -7.77
N ALA A 210 2.41 -22.82 -8.39
CA ALA A 210 1.13 -23.30 -8.98
C ALA A 210 0.06 -23.54 -7.91
N GLY A 211 0.46 -24.03 -6.73
CA GLY A 211 -0.46 -24.32 -5.62
C GLY A 211 -0.61 -23.18 -4.61
N GLY A 212 0.16 -22.11 -4.73
CA GLY A 212 0.21 -21.06 -3.70
C GLY A 212 0.79 -21.54 -2.37
N HIS A 213 1.66 -22.57 -2.40
CA HIS A 213 2.22 -23.22 -1.23
C HIS A 213 3.38 -22.43 -0.60
N ASN A 214 3.40 -22.40 0.72
CA ASN A 214 4.54 -21.86 1.45
C ASN A 214 5.76 -22.77 1.35
N ALA A 215 6.94 -22.18 1.15
CA ALA A 215 8.16 -22.94 0.89
C ALA A 215 9.33 -22.56 1.83
N LEU A 216 10.11 -23.56 2.25
CA LEU A 216 11.34 -23.37 2.99
C LEU A 216 12.54 -23.84 2.17
N LEU A 217 13.45 -22.93 1.87
CA LEU A 217 14.72 -23.22 1.22
C LEU A 217 15.82 -23.45 2.27
N CYS A 218 16.25 -24.68 2.44
CA CYS A 218 17.29 -25.03 3.40
C CYS A 218 18.59 -25.40 2.66
N GLY A 219 19.71 -24.75 3.00
CA GLY A 219 21.00 -25.11 2.41
C GLY A 219 22.13 -24.14 2.72
N PRO A 220 23.34 -24.42 2.26
CA PRO A 220 24.53 -23.65 2.61
C PRO A 220 24.50 -22.22 2.06
N PRO A 221 25.31 -21.32 2.62
CA PRO A 221 25.52 -20.00 2.04
C PRO A 221 26.03 -20.10 0.59
N GLY A 222 25.52 -19.22 -0.29
CA GLY A 222 25.89 -19.20 -1.71
C GLY A 222 25.25 -20.32 -2.55
N SER A 223 24.20 -21.01 -2.06
CA SER A 223 23.43 -21.98 -2.85
C SER A 223 22.36 -21.35 -3.74
N GLY A 224 22.23 -20.02 -3.76
CA GLY A 224 21.29 -19.30 -4.64
C GLY A 224 19.88 -19.12 -4.08
N LYS A 225 19.62 -19.38 -2.78
CA LYS A 225 18.29 -19.28 -2.16
C LYS A 225 17.59 -17.95 -2.44
N THR A 226 18.24 -16.84 -2.18
CA THR A 226 17.71 -15.49 -2.41
C THR A 226 17.49 -15.21 -3.90
N MET A 227 18.39 -15.70 -4.77
CA MET A 227 18.27 -15.56 -6.22
C MET A 227 17.06 -16.31 -6.76
N LEU A 228 16.79 -17.51 -6.26
CA LEU A 228 15.62 -18.33 -6.61
C LEU A 228 14.32 -17.67 -6.13
N ALA A 229 14.31 -17.22 -4.87
CA ALA A 229 13.14 -16.57 -4.29
C ALA A 229 12.70 -15.31 -5.07
N ARG A 230 13.64 -14.49 -5.51
CA ARG A 230 13.36 -13.26 -6.30
C ARG A 230 12.71 -13.54 -7.67
N ARG A 231 12.81 -14.76 -8.20
CA ARG A 231 12.23 -15.17 -9.48
C ARG A 231 10.84 -15.78 -9.34
N LEU A 232 10.39 -16.03 -8.10
CA LEU A 232 9.06 -16.61 -7.85
C LEU A 232 7.88 -15.76 -8.35
N PRO A 233 7.89 -14.42 -8.24
CA PRO A 233 6.78 -13.63 -8.79
C PRO A 233 6.52 -13.91 -10.27
N GLY A 234 7.57 -14.18 -11.07
CA GLY A 234 7.46 -14.54 -12.49
C GLY A 234 6.85 -15.91 -12.75
N LEU A 235 6.81 -16.83 -11.77
CA LEU A 235 6.16 -18.13 -11.85
C LEU A 235 4.69 -18.11 -11.42
N LEU A 236 4.28 -17.09 -10.65
CA LEU A 236 2.90 -16.99 -10.19
C LEU A 236 1.97 -16.61 -11.36
N PRO A 237 0.71 -17.07 -11.35
CA PRO A 237 -0.27 -16.63 -12.33
C PRO A 237 -0.42 -15.12 -12.36
N LEU A 238 -0.76 -14.55 -13.52
CA LEU A 238 -1.06 -13.10 -13.60
C LEU A 238 -2.20 -12.75 -12.64
N MET A 239 -2.14 -11.53 -12.08
CA MET A 239 -3.24 -11.03 -11.28
C MET A 239 -4.43 -10.71 -12.18
N SER A 240 -5.64 -11.04 -11.72
CA SER A 240 -6.85 -10.47 -12.30
C SER A 240 -6.89 -8.95 -12.04
N PHE A 241 -7.74 -8.22 -12.76
CA PHE A 241 -7.92 -6.79 -12.53
C PHE A 241 -8.32 -6.50 -11.07
N ASP A 242 -9.21 -7.30 -10.50
CA ASP A 242 -9.66 -7.15 -9.11
C ASP A 242 -8.52 -7.41 -8.11
N GLU A 243 -7.71 -8.45 -8.32
CA GLU A 243 -6.51 -8.70 -7.50
C GLU A 243 -5.49 -7.55 -7.60
N ALA A 244 -5.26 -7.05 -8.81
CA ALA A 244 -4.38 -5.90 -9.04
C ALA A 244 -4.89 -4.64 -8.35
N LEU A 245 -6.22 -4.44 -8.35
CA LEU A 245 -6.86 -3.32 -7.66
C LEU A 245 -6.74 -3.45 -6.14
N GLU A 246 -6.90 -4.66 -5.56
CA GLU A 246 -6.68 -4.93 -4.13
C GLU A 246 -5.25 -4.55 -3.72
N VAL A 247 -4.26 -5.01 -4.48
CA VAL A 247 -2.85 -4.66 -4.23
C VAL A 247 -2.63 -3.17 -4.34
N THR A 248 -3.15 -2.55 -5.40
CA THR A 248 -3.02 -1.11 -5.65
C THR A 248 -3.63 -0.27 -4.51
N LYS A 249 -4.78 -0.69 -3.93
CA LYS A 249 -5.38 -0.03 -2.75
C LYS A 249 -4.42 -0.01 -1.56
N ILE A 250 -3.74 -1.13 -1.27
CA ILE A 250 -2.78 -1.20 -0.15
C ILE A 250 -1.62 -0.23 -0.38
N TYR A 251 -1.10 -0.17 -1.59
CA TYR A 251 -0.01 0.75 -1.94
C TYR A 251 -0.45 2.21 -1.97
N SER A 252 -1.69 2.49 -2.38
CA SER A 252 -2.33 3.80 -2.32
C SER A 252 -2.37 4.36 -0.90
N VAL A 253 -2.95 3.61 0.05
CA VAL A 253 -3.04 4.04 1.45
C VAL A 253 -1.68 4.13 2.14
N SER A 254 -0.71 3.35 1.66
CA SER A 254 0.68 3.41 2.14
C SER A 254 1.45 4.63 1.60
N GLY A 255 0.96 5.24 0.52
CA GLY A 255 1.67 6.31 -0.20
C GLY A 255 2.88 5.81 -0.97
N LEU A 256 2.83 4.55 -1.42
CA LEU A 256 3.90 3.88 -2.15
C LEU A 256 3.62 3.73 -3.65
N LEU A 257 2.48 4.25 -4.13
CA LEU A 257 2.24 4.35 -5.56
C LEU A 257 3.14 5.42 -6.16
N SER A 258 3.93 5.04 -7.15
CA SER A 258 4.84 5.93 -7.87
C SER A 258 4.86 5.57 -9.36
N GLY A 259 4.95 6.59 -10.21
CA GLY A 259 5.08 6.40 -11.65
C GLY A 259 3.80 6.62 -12.45
N PRO A 260 3.91 6.56 -13.79
CA PRO A 260 2.81 6.90 -14.70
C PRO A 260 1.73 5.81 -14.79
N ARG A 261 2.03 4.60 -14.38
CA ARG A 261 1.08 3.47 -14.37
C ARG A 261 0.64 3.20 -12.93
N PRO A 262 -0.55 3.63 -12.53
CA PRO A 262 -1.01 3.50 -11.15
C PRO A 262 -1.44 2.07 -10.78
N LEU A 263 -1.90 1.24 -11.74
CA LEU A 263 -2.29 -0.13 -11.48
C LEU A 263 -1.06 -1.02 -11.34
N LEU A 264 -0.93 -1.68 -10.20
CA LEU A 264 0.13 -2.66 -9.95
C LEU A 264 -0.29 -4.02 -10.53
N THR A 265 0.27 -4.37 -11.69
CA THR A 265 0.00 -5.63 -12.39
C THR A 265 1.01 -6.73 -12.04
N GLU A 266 2.15 -6.36 -11.45
CA GLU A 266 3.17 -7.31 -10.99
C GLU A 266 2.85 -7.78 -9.58
N ARG A 267 3.03 -9.08 -9.32
CA ARG A 267 2.89 -9.64 -7.97
C ARG A 267 3.99 -9.10 -7.07
N PRO A 268 3.64 -8.51 -5.91
CA PRO A 268 4.62 -7.94 -5.01
C PRO A 268 5.65 -8.97 -4.50
N PHE A 269 6.89 -8.55 -4.39
CA PHE A 269 7.96 -9.28 -3.70
C PHE A 269 8.49 -8.43 -2.56
N ARG A 270 8.26 -8.88 -1.33
CA ARG A 270 8.72 -8.17 -0.12
C ARG A 270 9.74 -9.04 0.61
N ALA A 271 10.87 -8.44 0.94
CA ALA A 271 11.99 -9.14 1.60
C ALA A 271 12.48 -8.29 2.78
N PRO A 272 11.75 -8.24 3.90
CA PRO A 272 12.17 -7.50 5.07
C PRO A 272 13.43 -8.11 5.68
N HIS A 273 14.30 -7.24 6.19
CA HIS A 273 15.48 -7.67 6.91
C HIS A 273 15.09 -8.32 8.26
N HIS A 274 15.87 -9.28 8.75
CA HIS A 274 15.57 -9.99 10.00
C HIS A 274 15.53 -9.10 11.26
N THR A 275 16.00 -7.85 11.17
CA THR A 275 15.88 -6.86 12.25
C THR A 275 14.55 -6.10 12.26
N VAL A 276 13.65 -6.39 11.32
CA VAL A 276 12.32 -5.76 11.27
C VAL A 276 11.58 -5.91 12.60
N SER A 277 10.83 -4.88 13.00
CA SER A 277 9.96 -4.94 14.18
C SER A 277 8.63 -5.62 13.84
N ASP A 278 7.90 -6.07 14.88
CA ASP A 278 6.54 -6.62 14.74
C ASP A 278 5.64 -5.65 13.96
N ALA A 279 5.67 -4.36 14.35
CA ALA A 279 4.91 -3.31 13.66
C ALA A 279 5.39 -3.06 12.21
N GLY A 280 6.67 -3.27 11.91
CA GLY A 280 7.17 -3.22 10.54
C GLY A 280 6.67 -4.38 9.69
N LEU A 281 6.58 -5.57 10.27
CA LEU A 281 6.16 -6.77 9.55
C LEU A 281 4.65 -6.83 9.34
N ILE A 282 3.86 -6.68 10.41
CA ILE A 282 2.39 -6.79 10.32
C ILE A 282 1.68 -5.46 10.14
N GLY A 283 2.35 -4.37 10.40
CA GLY A 283 1.74 -3.05 10.38
C GLY A 283 1.40 -2.53 11.79
N GLY A 284 0.89 -1.32 11.83
CA GLY A 284 0.56 -0.63 13.09
C GLY A 284 1.19 0.76 13.16
N GLY A 285 1.81 1.06 14.29
CA GLY A 285 2.27 2.42 14.57
C GLY A 285 1.10 3.34 14.96
N PRO A 286 1.36 4.64 15.19
CA PRO A 286 0.31 5.59 15.58
C PRO A 286 -0.82 5.70 14.55
N LEU A 287 -0.49 5.52 13.27
CA LEU A 287 -1.39 5.67 12.12
C LEU A 287 -1.98 4.34 11.63
N GLY A 288 -1.75 3.23 12.33
CA GLY A 288 -2.29 1.94 11.93
C GLY A 288 -1.92 1.46 10.51
N ARG A 289 -0.76 1.85 9.98
CA ARG A 289 -0.36 1.57 8.58
C ARG A 289 -0.14 0.09 8.30
N PRO A 290 -0.33 -0.37 7.03
CA PRO A 290 -0.01 -1.73 6.65
C PRO A 290 1.49 -2.00 6.77
N GLY A 291 1.85 -3.24 7.13
CA GLY A 291 3.23 -3.71 7.20
C GLY A 291 3.67 -4.47 5.95
N GLU A 292 4.89 -5.02 6.00
CA GLU A 292 5.48 -5.78 4.90
C GLU A 292 4.63 -6.98 4.47
N LEU A 293 3.90 -7.59 5.40
CA LEU A 293 3.01 -8.71 5.12
C LEU A 293 1.84 -8.28 4.22
N SER A 294 1.19 -7.15 4.53
CA SER A 294 0.11 -6.62 3.68
C SER A 294 0.64 -6.05 2.37
N LEU A 295 1.85 -5.47 2.37
CA LEU A 295 2.50 -5.02 1.14
C LEU A 295 2.91 -6.18 0.22
N ALA A 296 3.02 -7.42 0.75
CA ALA A 296 3.24 -8.63 -0.02
C ALA A 296 1.94 -9.31 -0.50
N HIS A 297 0.77 -8.72 -0.21
CA HIS A 297 -0.54 -9.28 -0.58
C HIS A 297 -0.60 -9.70 -2.06
N ARG A 298 -1.16 -10.88 -2.36
CA ARG A 298 -1.21 -11.50 -3.69
C ARG A 298 0.17 -11.80 -4.31
N GLY A 299 1.23 -11.72 -3.53
CA GLY A 299 2.61 -11.91 -3.96
C GLY A 299 3.43 -12.78 -3.01
N VAL A 300 4.72 -12.49 -2.90
CA VAL A 300 5.70 -13.28 -2.13
C VAL A 300 6.24 -12.47 -0.97
N LEU A 301 6.12 -13.03 0.24
CA LEU A 301 6.87 -12.58 1.42
C LEU A 301 8.11 -13.48 1.57
N PHE A 302 9.29 -12.92 1.35
CA PHE A 302 10.56 -13.64 1.48
C PHE A 302 11.26 -13.31 2.79
N LEU A 303 11.52 -14.32 3.62
CA LEU A 303 12.24 -14.20 4.87
C LEU A 303 13.60 -14.91 4.76
N ASP A 304 14.65 -14.15 4.45
CA ASP A 304 16.02 -14.69 4.43
C ASP A 304 16.56 -14.79 5.86
N GLU A 305 17.47 -15.74 6.09
CA GLU A 305 18.02 -16.01 7.43
C GLU A 305 16.91 -16.26 8.47
N PHE A 306 15.89 -17.03 8.10
CA PHE A 306 14.65 -17.24 8.86
C PHE A 306 14.84 -17.45 10.37
N PRO A 307 15.77 -18.27 10.90
CA PRO A 307 16.00 -18.43 12.34
C PRO A 307 16.66 -17.22 13.02
N GLU A 308 17.10 -16.19 12.27
CA GLU A 308 17.71 -14.98 12.86
C GLU A 308 16.67 -13.90 13.17
N PHE A 309 15.44 -14.04 12.67
CA PHE A 309 14.32 -13.19 13.10
C PHE A 309 14.03 -13.38 14.58
N ARG A 310 13.61 -12.34 15.26
CA ARG A 310 13.15 -12.43 16.64
C ARG A 310 11.94 -13.34 16.72
N ARG A 311 11.88 -14.18 17.75
CA ARG A 311 10.82 -15.17 17.91
C ARG A 311 9.42 -14.57 17.91
N ASN A 312 9.23 -13.44 18.60
CA ASN A 312 7.96 -12.71 18.61
C ASN A 312 7.53 -12.26 17.21
N VAL A 313 8.48 -11.78 16.37
CA VAL A 313 8.23 -11.37 14.98
C VAL A 313 7.75 -12.54 14.12
N LEU A 314 8.29 -13.75 14.35
CA LEU A 314 7.85 -14.95 13.64
C LEU A 314 6.47 -15.44 14.11
N GLU A 315 6.21 -15.39 15.43
CA GLU A 315 4.94 -15.86 16.00
C GLU A 315 3.73 -15.05 15.52
N VAL A 316 3.88 -13.75 15.27
CA VAL A 316 2.79 -12.89 14.76
C VAL A 316 2.37 -13.21 13.32
N LEU A 317 3.18 -13.96 12.56
CA LEU A 317 2.83 -14.42 11.21
C LEU A 317 1.79 -15.55 11.20
N ARG A 318 1.64 -16.29 12.29
CA ARG A 318 0.82 -17.52 12.32
C ARG A 318 -0.62 -17.27 11.92
N GLN A 319 -1.27 -16.32 12.60
CA GLN A 319 -2.67 -16.01 12.34
C GLN A 319 -2.88 -15.42 10.92
N PRO A 320 -2.12 -14.43 10.47
CA PRO A 320 -2.27 -13.92 9.10
C PRO A 320 -2.05 -14.95 7.99
N LEU A 321 -1.15 -15.91 8.18
CA LEU A 321 -0.94 -16.99 7.21
C LEU A 321 -2.13 -17.98 7.15
N GLU A 322 -2.95 -18.08 8.21
CA GLU A 322 -4.18 -18.87 8.21
C GLU A 322 -5.36 -18.08 7.64
N ASP A 323 -5.57 -16.87 8.17
CA ASP A 323 -6.76 -16.07 7.90
C ASP A 323 -6.66 -15.26 6.60
N GLY A 324 -5.45 -15.08 6.05
CA GLY A 324 -5.18 -14.20 4.92
C GLY A 324 -5.39 -12.72 5.24
N MET A 325 -5.46 -12.37 6.52
CA MET A 325 -5.74 -11.01 7.02
C MET A 325 -4.83 -10.66 8.20
N VAL A 326 -4.41 -9.42 8.25
CA VAL A 326 -3.77 -8.81 9.43
C VAL A 326 -4.79 -7.99 10.19
N HIS A 327 -4.96 -8.26 11.47
CA HIS A 327 -5.83 -7.49 12.35
C HIS A 327 -4.98 -6.66 13.31
N ILE A 328 -5.11 -5.34 13.22
CA ILE A 328 -4.44 -4.39 14.11
C ILE A 328 -5.47 -3.85 15.09
N ALA A 329 -5.46 -4.40 16.33
CA ALA A 329 -6.31 -3.93 17.41
C ALA A 329 -5.52 -2.98 18.30
N ARG A 330 -6.00 -1.74 18.47
CA ARG A 330 -5.51 -0.77 19.45
C ARG A 330 -6.68 -0.17 20.21
N ALA A 331 -6.41 0.47 21.34
CA ALA A 331 -7.42 0.97 22.27
C ALA A 331 -8.60 1.72 21.61
N ASN A 332 -8.39 2.33 20.44
CA ASN A 332 -9.41 3.13 19.76
C ASN A 332 -9.57 2.80 18.26
N HIS A 333 -8.90 1.77 17.73
CA HIS A 333 -8.95 1.42 16.32
C HIS A 333 -8.82 -0.08 16.12
N HIS A 334 -9.77 -0.65 15.37
CA HIS A 334 -9.66 -1.97 14.79
C HIS A 334 -9.54 -1.80 13.28
N VAL A 335 -8.38 -2.13 12.74
CA VAL A 335 -8.12 -2.03 11.31
C VAL A 335 -7.65 -3.38 10.80
N SER A 336 -8.19 -3.80 9.65
CA SER A 336 -7.80 -5.04 9.01
C SER A 336 -7.19 -4.76 7.65
N TYR A 337 -6.13 -5.50 7.34
CA TYR A 337 -5.46 -5.44 6.04
C TYR A 337 -5.43 -6.82 5.39
N PRO A 338 -5.70 -6.95 4.09
CA PRO A 338 -5.51 -8.22 3.41
C PRO A 338 -4.03 -8.61 3.37
N ALA A 339 -3.77 -9.90 3.54
CA ALA A 339 -2.42 -10.46 3.65
C ALA A 339 -2.34 -11.90 3.11
N GLN A 340 -3.01 -12.17 1.98
CA GLN A 340 -2.87 -13.44 1.28
C GLN A 340 -1.53 -13.46 0.56
N VAL A 341 -0.55 -14.14 1.14
CA VAL A 341 0.83 -14.16 0.66
C VAL A 341 1.32 -15.60 0.49
N MET A 342 2.23 -15.80 -0.43
CA MET A 342 3.08 -16.99 -0.47
C MET A 342 4.30 -16.71 0.41
N LEU A 343 4.41 -17.40 1.54
CA LEU A 343 5.60 -17.31 2.40
C LEU A 343 6.72 -18.14 1.82
N VAL A 344 7.85 -17.52 1.56
CA VAL A 344 9.08 -18.21 1.19
C VAL A 344 10.15 -17.89 2.23
N ALA A 345 10.59 -18.88 2.97
CA ALA A 345 11.63 -18.73 3.97
C ALA A 345 12.95 -19.36 3.48
N ALA A 346 14.08 -18.79 3.88
CA ALA A 346 15.38 -19.35 3.61
C ALA A 346 16.21 -19.49 4.90
N MET A 347 16.84 -20.63 5.08
CA MET A 347 17.74 -20.86 6.22
C MET A 347 18.94 -21.71 5.86
N ASN A 348 19.93 -21.69 6.72
CA ASN A 348 21.06 -22.62 6.65
C ASN A 348 20.75 -23.89 7.46
N ALA A 349 21.41 -24.99 7.15
CA ALA A 349 21.24 -26.24 7.91
C ALA A 349 21.83 -26.18 9.34
N CYS A 350 22.69 -25.21 9.63
CA CYS A 350 23.27 -24.94 10.94
C CYS A 350 23.80 -23.50 11.02
N PRO A 351 24.10 -22.97 12.22
CA PRO A 351 24.62 -21.59 12.36
C PRO A 351 25.89 -21.30 11.56
N CYS A 352 26.80 -22.25 11.40
CA CYS A 352 28.02 -22.04 10.59
C CYS A 352 27.81 -22.26 9.08
N GLY A 353 26.62 -22.74 8.65
CA GLY A 353 26.26 -22.99 7.24
C GLY A 353 26.97 -24.18 6.58
N ARG A 354 27.76 -24.99 7.33
CA ARG A 354 28.63 -26.07 6.76
C ARG A 354 28.07 -27.48 6.97
N LEU A 355 26.97 -27.65 7.70
CA LEU A 355 26.39 -28.97 7.92
C LEU A 355 25.88 -29.55 6.60
N GLY A 356 26.31 -30.78 6.26
CA GLY A 356 25.92 -31.45 5.02
C GLY A 356 26.62 -30.94 3.75
N VAL A 357 27.60 -30.02 3.86
CA VAL A 357 28.35 -29.52 2.71
C VAL A 357 29.54 -30.45 2.40
N PRO A 358 29.62 -31.04 1.20
CA PRO A 358 30.74 -31.86 0.80
C PRO A 358 32.08 -31.11 0.93
N GLY A 359 33.07 -31.76 1.51
CA GLY A 359 34.43 -31.18 1.70
C GLY A 359 34.53 -30.08 2.78
N ALA A 360 33.46 -29.69 3.45
CA ALA A 360 33.48 -28.70 4.52
C ALA A 360 33.19 -29.33 5.89
N ARG A 361 34.01 -28.99 6.90
CA ARG A 361 33.81 -29.46 8.28
C ARG A 361 32.88 -28.52 9.04
N CYS A 362 31.72 -29.03 9.46
CA CYS A 362 30.86 -28.33 10.39
C CYS A 362 31.51 -28.27 11.80
N ILE A 363 31.52 -27.08 12.40
CA ILE A 363 32.06 -26.82 13.74
C ILE A 363 30.97 -26.70 14.83
N CYS A 364 29.72 -26.82 14.45
CA CYS A 364 28.60 -26.72 15.39
C CYS A 364 28.43 -28.02 16.18
N THR A 365 28.23 -27.92 17.49
CA THR A 365 27.79 -29.06 18.30
C THR A 365 26.31 -29.38 17.96
N ARG A 366 25.94 -30.64 18.21
CA ARG A 366 24.53 -31.06 18.01
C ARG A 366 23.54 -30.17 18.75
N HIS A 367 23.87 -29.76 19.98
CA HIS A 367 23.05 -28.86 20.78
C HIS A 367 22.84 -27.50 20.08
N ARG A 368 23.92 -26.87 19.58
CA ARG A 368 23.80 -25.60 18.85
C ARG A 368 22.98 -25.70 17.57
N VAL A 369 23.02 -26.83 16.88
CA VAL A 369 22.17 -27.06 15.69
C VAL A 369 20.71 -27.16 16.10
N LEU A 370 20.39 -27.91 17.16
CA LEU A 370 19.02 -28.02 17.67
C LEU A 370 18.48 -26.68 18.17
N GLU A 371 19.26 -25.92 18.92
CA GLU A 371 18.89 -24.57 19.36
C GLU A 371 18.61 -23.62 18.17
N TYR A 372 19.39 -23.71 17.11
CA TYR A 372 19.20 -22.90 15.91
C TYR A 372 17.87 -23.25 15.22
N HIS A 373 17.55 -24.52 15.05
CA HIS A 373 16.29 -24.95 14.48
C HIS A 373 15.09 -24.62 15.39
N ALA A 374 15.26 -24.73 16.72
CA ALA A 374 14.22 -24.43 17.70
C ALA A 374 13.83 -22.94 17.77
N ARG A 375 14.57 -22.04 17.13
CA ARG A 375 14.16 -20.62 17.00
C ARG A 375 12.89 -20.45 16.16
N VAL A 376 12.67 -21.34 15.21
CA VAL A 376 11.43 -21.43 14.44
C VAL A 376 10.50 -22.40 15.15
N SER A 377 9.30 -21.94 15.51
CA SER A 377 8.34 -22.78 16.23
C SER A 377 7.73 -23.88 15.35
N GLY A 378 7.35 -25.02 15.95
CA GLY A 378 6.66 -26.10 15.26
C GLY A 378 5.41 -25.62 14.52
N PRO A 379 4.49 -24.89 15.20
CA PRO A 379 3.27 -24.38 14.55
C PRO A 379 3.51 -23.48 13.33
N LEU A 380 4.63 -22.77 13.27
CA LEU A 380 4.98 -21.99 12.07
C LEU A 380 5.56 -22.88 10.98
N LEU A 381 6.34 -23.91 11.33
CA LEU A 381 6.83 -24.91 10.39
C LEU A 381 5.68 -25.74 9.78
N ASP A 382 4.62 -26.00 10.54
CA ASP A 382 3.41 -26.69 10.06
C ASP A 382 2.64 -25.91 8.97
N ARG A 383 2.95 -24.62 8.80
CA ARG A 383 2.42 -23.75 7.72
C ARG A 383 3.29 -23.75 6.46
N ILE A 384 4.41 -24.48 6.49
CA ILE A 384 5.29 -24.62 5.35
C ILE A 384 5.00 -25.96 4.68
N ASP A 385 4.46 -25.90 3.48
CA ASP A 385 4.00 -27.08 2.74
C ASP A 385 5.16 -27.81 2.07
N ILE A 386 6.16 -27.06 1.58
CA ILE A 386 7.25 -27.58 0.77
C ILE A 386 8.60 -27.20 1.40
N THR A 387 9.43 -28.19 1.72
CA THR A 387 10.82 -27.95 2.14
C THR A 387 11.78 -28.41 1.05
N VAL A 388 12.61 -27.49 0.58
CA VAL A 388 13.56 -27.70 -0.50
C VAL A 388 14.98 -27.66 0.03
N LEU A 389 15.75 -28.74 -0.21
CA LEU A 389 17.15 -28.79 0.14
C LEU A 389 18.02 -28.25 -1.01
N THR A 390 18.55 -27.04 -0.84
CA THR A 390 19.42 -26.42 -1.84
C THR A 390 20.87 -26.88 -1.66
N ARG A 391 21.53 -27.20 -2.77
CA ARG A 391 22.94 -27.59 -2.78
C ARG A 391 23.77 -26.53 -3.48
N ARG A 392 25.04 -26.42 -3.12
CA ARG A 392 25.98 -25.55 -3.82
C ARG A 392 26.23 -26.13 -5.23
N VAL A 393 26.02 -25.30 -6.26
CA VAL A 393 26.29 -25.70 -7.64
C VAL A 393 27.79 -25.61 -7.90
N GLU A 394 28.36 -26.69 -8.42
CA GLU A 394 29.78 -26.73 -8.79
C GLU A 394 30.03 -25.94 -10.07
N GLY A 395 31.11 -25.18 -10.13
CA GLY A 395 31.38 -24.23 -11.22
C GLY A 395 31.39 -24.86 -12.61
N TYR A 396 31.81 -26.13 -12.75
CA TYR A 396 31.78 -26.83 -14.04
C TYR A 396 30.35 -27.10 -14.55
N ARG A 397 29.36 -27.30 -13.66
CA ARG A 397 27.94 -27.47 -14.05
C ARG A 397 27.32 -26.18 -14.54
N LEU A 398 27.75 -25.04 -13.99
CA LEU A 398 27.34 -23.73 -14.48
C LEU A 398 27.86 -23.44 -15.89
N ALA A 399 29.10 -23.91 -16.18
CA ALA A 399 29.70 -23.75 -17.50
C ALA A 399 29.09 -24.71 -18.55
N ALA A 400 28.74 -25.94 -18.16
CA ALA A 400 28.22 -26.97 -19.06
C ALA A 400 26.76 -26.69 -19.51
N SER A 401 25.97 -25.95 -18.75
CA SER A 401 24.58 -25.61 -19.08
C SER A 401 24.49 -24.38 -19.99
N ALA A 402 25.24 -24.34 -21.07
CA ALA A 402 25.36 -23.16 -21.95
C ALA A 402 24.15 -22.90 -22.87
N ARG A 403 23.11 -23.72 -22.86
CA ARG A 403 21.84 -23.43 -23.57
C ARG A 403 20.84 -22.80 -22.60
N PRO A 404 20.25 -21.65 -22.91
CA PRO A 404 19.09 -21.17 -22.15
C PRO A 404 17.98 -22.22 -22.27
N GLU A 405 17.43 -22.67 -21.15
CA GLU A 405 16.15 -23.36 -21.14
C GLU A 405 15.13 -22.40 -21.73
N THR A 406 14.17 -22.91 -22.48
CA THR A 406 13.07 -22.09 -23.02
C THR A 406 12.48 -21.22 -21.90
N PRO A 407 12.19 -19.94 -22.17
CA PRO A 407 11.54 -19.09 -21.17
C PRO A 407 10.36 -19.82 -20.57
N SER A 408 10.19 -19.75 -19.27
CA SER A 408 9.05 -20.35 -18.58
C SER A 408 7.76 -19.68 -19.09
N ALA A 409 7.23 -20.20 -20.19
CA ALA A 409 5.90 -19.86 -20.66
C ALA A 409 4.89 -20.56 -19.74
N TYR A 410 4.69 -20.01 -18.56
CA TYR A 410 3.63 -20.45 -17.67
C TYR A 410 2.45 -19.49 -17.75
N TYR A 411 1.34 -20.07 -18.07
CA TYR A 411 -0.05 -19.77 -18.37
C TYR A 411 -0.65 -18.49 -17.81
#